data_c31df8aed799fecd3cdedd785602da41
#
_entry.id   c31df8aed799fecd3cdedd785602da41
#
_cell.length_a   1.000
_cell.length_b   1.000
_cell.length_c   1.000
_cell.angle_alpha   90.00
_cell.angle_beta   90.00
_cell.angle_gamma   90.00
#
_symmetry.space_group_name_H-M   'P 1'
#
loop_
_entity.id
_entity.type
_entity.pdbx_description
1 polymer ?
#
loop_
_entity_poly.entity_id
_entity_poly.type
_entity_poly.pdbx_seq_one_letter_code
_entity_poly.pdbx_strand_id
1 'polypeptide(L)'
;MASDCGLSAQEETERASWQDEGQSAPNLALPVVCVSWRDADAYVAWLAGRTGKPYRLLSEAEWEYAAGAGSGEPWPWGATTQDICLHANVLDQSAMAILQDHPVSRVPNAAVTCDDGAATRAPVGQYRANAFGINDMVGNVWEWVADCSVLPYADQPTDGSAMTLGAEACTHRAIRGGSWRSRLERQRITFRGRDPEQTRSDIFGFRVARSLLD
;
A
#
# COMPACT_ATOMS: atom_id res chain seq x y z
N MET A 1 -16.17 7.12 -14.14
CA MET A 1 -14.76 6.79 -14.41
C MET A 1 -14.74 5.27 -14.48
N ALA A 2 -14.18 4.70 -15.55
CA ALA A 2 -13.91 3.28 -15.56
C ALA A 2 -12.98 3.01 -14.38
N SER A 3 -13.22 1.94 -13.66
CA SER A 3 -12.32 1.51 -12.61
C SER A 3 -10.97 1.15 -13.22
N ASP A 4 -9.92 1.50 -12.53
CA ASP A 4 -8.56 1.21 -12.95
C ASP A 4 -8.26 -0.32 -12.97
N CYS A 5 -9.17 -1.13 -12.44
CA CYS A 5 -9.15 -2.61 -12.49
C CYS A 5 -9.94 -3.20 -13.69
N GLY A 6 -10.35 -2.38 -14.66
CA GLY A 6 -10.98 -2.85 -15.90
C GLY A 6 -12.46 -3.22 -15.81
N LEU A 7 -13.11 -2.97 -14.66
CA LEU A 7 -14.49 -3.33 -14.39
C LEU A 7 -15.35 -2.11 -14.08
N SER A 8 -16.66 -2.19 -14.30
CA SER A 8 -17.61 -1.19 -13.80
C SER A 8 -17.66 -1.23 -12.26
N ALA A 9 -17.99 -0.12 -11.63
CA ALA A 9 -18.00 0.01 -10.16
C ALA A 9 -18.82 -1.06 -9.41
N GLN A 10 -19.78 -1.72 -10.08
CA GLN A 10 -20.56 -2.83 -9.53
C GLN A 10 -19.89 -4.19 -9.73
N GLU A 11 -19.12 -4.38 -10.80
CA GLU A 11 -18.36 -5.61 -11.07
C GLU A 11 -17.04 -5.66 -10.31
N GLU A 12 -16.51 -4.49 -9.89
CA GLU A 12 -15.28 -4.38 -9.08
C GLU A 12 -15.36 -5.12 -7.75
N THR A 13 -16.55 -5.17 -7.16
CA THR A 13 -16.73 -5.78 -5.84
C THR A 13 -16.72 -7.31 -5.89
N GLU A 14 -17.04 -7.92 -7.04
CA GLU A 14 -17.27 -9.37 -7.11
C GLU A 14 -16.31 -10.14 -8.05
N ARG A 15 -15.67 -9.50 -9.03
CA ARG A 15 -14.95 -10.19 -10.11
C ARG A 15 -13.56 -9.69 -10.47
N ALA A 16 -13.13 -8.52 -9.99
CA ALA A 16 -11.79 -8.04 -10.31
C ALA A 16 -10.72 -8.99 -9.76
N SER A 17 -9.87 -9.46 -10.61
CA SER A 17 -8.73 -10.27 -10.21
C SER A 17 -7.44 -9.60 -10.69
N TRP A 18 -6.34 -9.91 -10.02
CA TRP A 18 -5.01 -9.44 -10.41
C TRP A 18 -4.63 -9.85 -11.86
N GLN A 19 -5.36 -10.78 -12.47
CA GLN A 19 -5.18 -11.24 -13.86
C GLN A 19 -5.85 -10.31 -14.88
N ASP A 20 -6.75 -9.43 -14.45
CA ASP A 20 -7.56 -8.59 -15.34
C ASP A 20 -6.86 -7.29 -15.74
N GLU A 21 -5.57 -7.14 -15.47
CA GLU A 21 -4.75 -5.98 -15.83
C GLU A 21 -4.47 -5.86 -17.34
N GLY A 22 -5.51 -5.93 -18.18
CA GLY A 22 -5.34 -5.72 -19.60
C GLY A 22 -4.39 -6.72 -20.27
N GLN A 23 -4.63 -7.03 -21.49
CA GLN A 23 -4.16 -8.10 -22.40
C GLN A 23 -2.65 -8.40 -22.51
N SER A 24 -1.80 -7.95 -21.61
CA SER A 24 -0.37 -8.31 -21.58
C SER A 24 -0.12 -9.35 -20.49
N ALA A 25 0.79 -10.27 -20.74
CA ALA A 25 1.26 -11.21 -19.73
C ALA A 25 1.67 -10.44 -18.46
N PRO A 26 1.24 -10.88 -17.24
CA PRO A 26 1.50 -10.13 -16.03
C PRO A 26 3.01 -9.93 -15.84
N ASN A 27 3.44 -8.68 -15.64
CA ASN A 27 4.81 -8.41 -15.25
C ASN A 27 4.99 -8.82 -13.78
N LEU A 28 5.56 -10.00 -13.57
CA LEU A 28 5.75 -10.60 -12.24
C LEU A 28 6.67 -9.79 -11.32
N ALA A 29 7.34 -8.77 -11.83
CA ALA A 29 8.13 -7.86 -11.01
C ALA A 29 7.29 -6.71 -10.41
N LEU A 30 6.08 -6.48 -10.90
CA LEU A 30 5.18 -5.45 -10.36
C LEU A 30 4.46 -5.94 -9.10
N PRO A 31 4.10 -5.05 -8.17
CA PRO A 31 3.24 -5.41 -7.06
C PRO A 31 1.86 -5.84 -7.58
N VAL A 32 1.28 -6.86 -6.96
CA VAL A 32 -0.12 -7.23 -7.21
C VAL A 32 -1.03 -6.09 -6.78
N VAL A 33 -2.02 -5.78 -7.59
CA VAL A 33 -3.07 -4.80 -7.30
C VAL A 33 -4.44 -5.35 -7.66
N CYS A 34 -5.48 -4.54 -7.54
CA CYS A 34 -6.87 -4.96 -7.76
C CYS A 34 -7.28 -6.10 -6.83
N VAL A 35 -6.69 -6.15 -5.65
CA VAL A 35 -6.96 -7.11 -4.59
C VAL A 35 -7.62 -6.39 -3.41
N SER A 36 -8.68 -7.00 -2.88
CA SER A 36 -9.33 -6.56 -1.66
C SER A 36 -8.54 -7.03 -0.42
N TRP A 37 -8.89 -6.49 0.75
CA TRP A 37 -8.33 -7.01 2.00
C TRP A 37 -8.62 -8.51 2.20
N ARG A 38 -9.83 -8.96 1.80
CA ARG A 38 -10.21 -10.37 1.89
C ARG A 38 -9.36 -11.27 0.99
N ASP A 39 -8.98 -10.79 -0.20
CA ASP A 39 -8.08 -11.55 -1.08
C ASP A 39 -6.69 -11.65 -0.48
N ALA A 40 -6.20 -10.55 0.12
CA ALA A 40 -4.90 -10.54 0.79
C ALA A 40 -4.88 -11.49 1.99
N ASP A 41 -5.93 -11.49 2.82
CA ASP A 41 -6.08 -12.39 3.96
C ASP A 41 -6.17 -13.86 3.52
N ALA A 42 -6.97 -14.15 2.49
CA ALA A 42 -7.06 -15.49 1.91
C ALA A 42 -5.71 -15.97 1.34
N TYR A 43 -4.97 -15.07 0.70
CA TYR A 43 -3.64 -15.40 0.17
C TYR A 43 -2.65 -15.77 1.27
N VAL A 44 -2.57 -14.99 2.35
CA VAL A 44 -1.63 -15.30 3.43
C VAL A 44 -2.01 -16.59 4.17
N ALA A 45 -3.30 -16.88 4.32
CA ALA A 45 -3.79 -18.13 4.86
C ALA A 45 -3.40 -19.33 3.97
N TRP A 46 -3.57 -19.20 2.65
CA TRP A 46 -3.13 -20.20 1.69
C TRP A 46 -1.62 -20.42 1.75
N LEU A 47 -0.82 -19.32 1.79
CA LEU A 47 0.63 -19.38 1.85
C LEU A 47 1.11 -20.06 3.15
N ALA A 48 0.47 -19.76 4.28
CA ALA A 48 0.74 -20.40 5.55
C ALA A 48 0.47 -21.92 5.48
N GLY A 49 -0.69 -22.31 4.96
CA GLY A 49 -1.03 -23.73 4.77
C GLY A 49 -0.10 -24.44 3.79
N ARG A 50 0.32 -23.77 2.71
CA ARG A 50 1.21 -24.32 1.68
C ARG A 50 2.64 -24.55 2.18
N THR A 51 3.11 -23.68 3.07
CA THR A 51 4.52 -23.67 3.53
C THR A 51 4.71 -24.26 4.93
N GLY A 52 3.63 -24.43 5.70
CA GLY A 52 3.69 -24.78 7.11
C GLY A 52 4.29 -23.68 7.99
N LYS A 53 4.38 -22.44 7.48
CA LYS A 53 4.94 -21.29 8.20
C LYS A 53 3.85 -20.26 8.50
N PRO A 54 3.89 -19.56 9.63
CA PRO A 54 2.83 -18.65 10.07
C PRO A 54 2.89 -17.30 9.32
N TYR A 55 2.60 -17.34 8.01
CA TYR A 55 2.45 -16.14 7.20
C TYR A 55 1.13 -15.44 7.52
N ARG A 56 1.17 -14.10 7.51
CA ARG A 56 0.04 -13.23 7.82
C ARG A 56 0.25 -11.83 7.21
N LEU A 57 -0.78 -11.00 7.25
CA LEU A 57 -0.61 -9.56 7.09
C LEU A 57 0.13 -8.98 8.31
N LEU A 58 0.82 -7.86 8.12
CA LEU A 58 1.38 -7.08 9.23
C LEU A 58 0.24 -6.44 10.01
N SER A 59 0.43 -6.25 11.31
CA SER A 59 -0.34 -5.24 12.01
C SER A 59 0.08 -3.83 11.56
N GLU A 60 -0.77 -2.85 11.79
CA GLU A 60 -0.47 -1.46 11.47
C GLU A 60 0.78 -0.97 12.23
N ALA A 61 0.92 -1.37 13.49
CA ALA A 61 2.07 -1.06 14.32
C ALA A 61 3.37 -1.70 13.78
N GLU A 62 3.31 -2.97 13.37
CA GLU A 62 4.46 -3.66 12.76
C GLU A 62 4.85 -3.00 11.43
N TRP A 63 3.87 -2.61 10.62
CA TRP A 63 4.11 -1.93 9.37
C TRP A 63 4.84 -0.59 9.61
N GLU A 64 4.34 0.23 10.54
CA GLU A 64 4.91 1.54 10.88
C GLU A 64 6.34 1.40 11.44
N TYR A 65 6.55 0.43 12.33
CA TYR A 65 7.89 0.11 12.84
C TYR A 65 8.86 -0.30 11.71
N ALA A 66 8.42 -1.19 10.82
CA ALA A 66 9.21 -1.63 9.68
C ALA A 66 9.50 -0.49 8.70
N ALA A 67 8.53 0.39 8.45
CA ALA A 67 8.70 1.56 7.60
C ALA A 67 9.66 2.57 8.20
N GLY A 68 9.52 2.88 9.49
CA GLY A 68 10.37 3.83 10.19
C GLY A 68 11.81 3.38 10.32
N ALA A 69 12.04 2.07 10.45
CA ALA A 69 13.38 1.47 10.57
C ALA A 69 14.29 2.18 11.58
N GLY A 70 13.70 2.60 12.71
CA GLY A 70 14.39 3.33 13.76
C GLY A 70 14.47 4.85 13.53
N SER A 71 14.00 5.37 12.40
CA SER A 71 13.87 6.81 12.18
C SER A 71 12.64 7.36 12.88
N GLY A 72 12.77 8.51 13.55
CA GLY A 72 11.64 9.30 14.07
C GLY A 72 11.11 10.32 13.07
N GLU A 73 11.56 10.27 11.83
CA GLU A 73 11.28 11.25 10.80
C GLU A 73 10.03 10.91 9.98
N PRO A 74 9.46 11.84 9.20
CA PRO A 74 8.27 11.58 8.39
C PRO A 74 8.44 10.47 7.34
N TRP A 75 9.66 10.25 6.85
CA TRP A 75 10.01 9.21 5.88
C TRP A 75 11.22 8.41 6.35
N PRO A 76 11.41 7.18 5.86
CA PRO A 76 12.53 6.32 6.28
C PRO A 76 13.92 6.93 6.07
N TRP A 77 14.05 7.82 5.10
CA TRP A 77 15.32 8.50 4.73
C TRP A 77 15.50 9.87 5.39
N GLY A 78 14.54 10.36 6.20
CA GLY A 78 14.63 11.62 6.92
C GLY A 78 13.45 12.57 6.71
N ALA A 79 13.64 13.85 7.01
CA ALA A 79 12.60 14.88 6.95
C ALA A 79 12.49 15.58 5.59
N THR A 80 13.47 15.39 4.71
CA THR A 80 13.52 16.13 3.43
C THR A 80 12.96 15.30 2.27
N THR A 81 12.41 15.99 1.28
CA THR A 81 11.90 15.38 0.04
C THR A 81 12.90 15.50 -1.12
N GLN A 82 14.12 15.99 -0.87
CA GLN A 82 15.08 16.27 -1.90
C GLN A 82 15.44 15.04 -2.74
N ASP A 83 15.60 13.89 -2.10
CA ASP A 83 16.02 12.64 -2.74
C ASP A 83 14.90 11.59 -2.81
N ILE A 84 13.64 12.02 -2.66
CA ILE A 84 12.49 11.12 -2.56
C ILE A 84 12.40 10.13 -3.73
N CYS A 85 12.66 10.57 -4.95
CA CYS A 85 12.63 9.74 -6.15
C CYS A 85 13.72 8.65 -6.20
N LEU A 86 14.74 8.72 -5.34
CA LEU A 86 15.71 7.64 -5.17
C LEU A 86 15.21 6.55 -4.21
N HIS A 87 14.22 6.86 -3.40
CA HIS A 87 13.73 6.04 -2.32
C HIS A 87 12.34 5.46 -2.54
N ALA A 88 11.55 6.07 -3.43
CA ALA A 88 10.14 5.69 -3.58
C ALA A 88 9.59 6.07 -4.96
N ASN A 89 8.62 5.27 -5.42
CA ASN A 89 7.73 5.62 -6.52
C ASN A 89 6.60 6.49 -5.99
N VAL A 90 6.58 7.75 -6.39
CA VAL A 90 5.73 8.80 -5.82
C VAL A 90 4.97 9.56 -6.90
N LEU A 91 4.05 10.45 -6.49
CA LEU A 91 3.41 11.35 -7.44
C LEU A 91 4.44 12.39 -7.93
N ASP A 92 5.07 12.10 -9.04
CA ASP A 92 6.10 12.89 -9.70
C ASP A 92 5.61 13.54 -11.00
N GLN A 93 6.52 14.09 -11.78
CA GLN A 93 6.17 14.73 -13.06
C GLN A 93 5.72 13.72 -14.12
N SER A 94 6.28 12.51 -14.12
CA SER A 94 5.92 11.45 -15.07
C SER A 94 4.51 10.91 -14.80
N ALA A 95 4.16 10.69 -13.54
CA ALA A 95 2.82 10.34 -13.11
C ALA A 95 1.79 11.46 -13.43
N MET A 96 2.15 12.73 -13.19
CA MET A 96 1.28 13.86 -13.51
C MET A 96 0.98 13.96 -15.01
N ALA A 97 1.91 13.57 -15.88
CA ALA A 97 1.71 13.60 -17.32
C ALA A 97 0.58 12.67 -17.78
N ILE A 98 0.35 11.57 -17.09
CA ILE A 98 -0.73 10.61 -17.40
C ILE A 98 -2.01 10.87 -16.59
N LEU A 99 -1.94 11.63 -15.50
CA LEU A 99 -3.06 11.94 -14.60
C LEU A 99 -3.76 13.26 -14.92
N GLN A 100 -3.68 13.78 -16.15
CA GLN A 100 -4.19 15.10 -16.52
C GLN A 100 -5.68 15.31 -16.16
N ASP A 101 -6.50 14.29 -16.31
CA ASP A 101 -7.93 14.32 -16.00
C ASP A 101 -8.26 13.85 -14.57
N HIS A 102 -7.27 13.39 -13.82
CA HIS A 102 -7.47 12.93 -12.45
C HIS A 102 -7.61 14.13 -11.48
N PRO A 103 -8.47 14.05 -10.45
CA PRO A 103 -8.63 15.15 -9.49
C PRO A 103 -7.33 15.65 -8.84
N VAL A 104 -6.34 14.78 -8.68
CA VAL A 104 -5.04 15.13 -8.09
C VAL A 104 -4.26 16.15 -8.93
N SER A 105 -4.45 16.15 -10.26
CA SER A 105 -3.79 17.11 -11.17
C SER A 105 -4.24 18.55 -10.95
N ARG A 106 -5.40 18.75 -10.30
CA ARG A 106 -5.95 20.06 -9.97
C ARG A 106 -5.43 20.61 -8.64
N VAL A 107 -4.65 19.82 -7.90
CA VAL A 107 -4.08 20.25 -6.60
C VAL A 107 -2.74 20.94 -6.86
N PRO A 108 -2.59 22.23 -6.53
CA PRO A 108 -1.32 22.93 -6.70
C PRO A 108 -0.18 22.21 -5.95
N ASN A 109 0.96 22.05 -6.61
CA ASN A 109 2.16 21.41 -6.05
C ASN A 109 1.89 19.98 -5.49
N ALA A 110 0.96 19.24 -6.11
CA ALA A 110 0.64 17.86 -5.68
C ALA A 110 1.81 16.90 -5.92
N ALA A 111 2.53 17.09 -7.03
CA ALA A 111 3.67 16.28 -7.44
C ALA A 111 5.00 16.84 -6.94
N VAL A 112 5.94 15.93 -6.70
CA VAL A 112 7.35 16.29 -6.51
C VAL A 112 7.99 16.66 -7.86
N THR A 113 9.10 17.41 -7.82
CA THR A 113 9.75 17.96 -9.03
C THR A 113 10.76 17.00 -9.66
N CYS A 114 11.13 15.91 -9.00
CA CYS A 114 11.99 14.89 -9.56
C CYS A 114 11.22 13.90 -10.44
N ASP A 115 11.93 13.01 -11.10
CA ASP A 115 11.41 11.87 -11.88
C ASP A 115 11.95 10.59 -11.25
N ASP A 116 11.07 9.71 -10.80
CA ASP A 116 11.43 8.44 -10.19
C ASP A 116 11.58 7.30 -11.21
N GLY A 117 11.28 7.58 -12.47
CA GLY A 117 11.41 6.65 -13.59
C GLY A 117 10.20 5.74 -13.80
N ALA A 118 9.08 5.97 -13.10
CA ALA A 118 7.88 5.15 -13.23
C ALA A 118 6.60 6.00 -13.22
N ALA A 119 5.95 6.13 -14.36
CA ALA A 119 4.71 6.90 -14.46
C ALA A 119 3.50 6.23 -13.76
N THR A 120 3.61 4.93 -13.43
CA THR A 120 2.63 4.14 -12.69
C THR A 120 3.36 3.26 -11.68
N ARG A 121 2.86 2.06 -11.39
CA ARG A 121 3.55 1.09 -10.52
C ARG A 121 4.95 0.75 -11.04
N ALA A 122 5.91 0.70 -10.14
CA ALA A 122 7.27 0.28 -10.40
C ALA A 122 7.50 -1.19 -10.01
N PRO A 123 8.49 -1.87 -10.61
CA PRO A 123 8.97 -3.16 -10.12
C PRO A 123 9.33 -3.11 -8.64
N VAL A 124 8.94 -4.15 -7.88
CA VAL A 124 9.26 -4.23 -6.46
C VAL A 124 10.77 -4.26 -6.24
N GLY A 125 11.25 -3.54 -5.22
CA GLY A 125 12.68 -3.48 -4.90
C GLY A 125 13.52 -2.59 -5.82
N GLN A 126 12.90 -1.76 -6.65
CA GLN A 126 13.62 -0.86 -7.56
C GLN A 126 14.30 0.28 -6.81
N TYR A 127 13.72 0.77 -5.75
CA TYR A 127 14.21 1.93 -5.00
C TYR A 127 15.06 1.53 -3.80
N ARG A 128 15.75 2.51 -3.20
CA ARG A 128 16.62 2.27 -2.05
C ARG A 128 15.85 1.74 -0.85
N ALA A 129 16.34 0.67 -0.27
CA ALA A 129 15.82 0.12 0.96
C ALA A 129 16.01 1.08 2.16
N ASN A 130 15.16 0.96 3.17
CA ASN A 130 15.36 1.63 4.44
C ASN A 130 16.48 0.97 5.28
N ALA A 131 16.74 1.47 6.49
CA ALA A 131 17.82 0.98 7.35
C ALA A 131 17.64 -0.48 7.79
N PHE A 132 16.43 -1.05 7.69
CA PHE A 132 16.18 -2.47 7.94
C PHE A 132 16.31 -3.33 6.67
N GLY A 133 16.70 -2.75 5.53
CA GLY A 133 16.84 -3.46 4.26
C GLY A 133 15.49 -3.73 3.57
N ILE A 134 14.43 -3.00 3.93
CA ILE A 134 13.08 -3.17 3.38
C ILE A 134 12.82 -2.11 2.32
N ASN A 135 12.38 -2.57 1.14
CA ASN A 135 12.04 -1.69 0.01
C ASN A 135 10.55 -1.33 0.02
N ASP A 136 10.22 -0.25 -0.69
CA ASP A 136 8.86 0.14 -1.10
C ASP A 136 7.88 0.36 0.07
N MET A 137 8.39 0.77 1.26
CA MET A 137 7.54 1.11 2.40
C MET A 137 6.83 2.46 2.22
N VAL A 138 7.20 3.21 1.20
CA VAL A 138 6.62 4.52 0.84
C VAL A 138 6.35 4.51 -0.65
N GLY A 139 5.15 4.93 -1.06
CA GLY A 139 4.78 5.02 -2.47
C GLY A 139 4.46 3.67 -3.11
N ASN A 140 4.63 3.57 -4.41
CA ASN A 140 4.27 2.45 -5.27
C ASN A 140 2.77 2.10 -5.17
N VAL A 141 2.38 1.25 -4.22
CA VAL A 141 0.97 0.93 -3.95
C VAL A 141 0.66 1.00 -2.46
N TRP A 142 -0.55 1.38 -2.10
CA TRP A 142 -1.07 1.24 -0.75
C TRP A 142 -1.08 -0.22 -0.34
N GLU A 143 -0.78 -0.48 0.92
CA GLU A 143 -0.69 -1.83 1.45
C GLU A 143 -1.76 -2.10 2.50
N TRP A 144 -2.58 -3.12 2.26
CA TRP A 144 -3.49 -3.64 3.24
C TRP A 144 -2.73 -4.19 4.45
N VAL A 145 -3.18 -3.83 5.66
CA VAL A 145 -2.68 -4.38 6.92
C VAL A 145 -3.81 -5.11 7.66
N ALA A 146 -3.47 -5.86 8.69
CA ALA A 146 -4.44 -6.72 9.40
C ALA A 146 -5.54 -5.93 10.13
N ASP A 147 -5.25 -4.69 10.50
CA ASP A 147 -6.04 -3.90 11.43
C ASP A 147 -7.39 -3.46 10.87
N CYS A 148 -8.37 -3.52 11.72
CA CYS A 148 -9.59 -2.75 11.56
C CYS A 148 -9.32 -1.28 11.85
N SER A 149 -9.71 -0.41 10.93
CA SER A 149 -9.51 1.02 11.09
C SER A 149 -10.57 1.60 12.03
N VAL A 150 -10.17 1.94 13.23
CA VAL A 150 -11.01 2.60 14.25
C VAL A 150 -10.52 4.01 14.54
N LEU A 151 -11.44 4.86 14.95
CA LEU A 151 -11.16 6.20 15.44
C LEU A 151 -11.88 6.39 16.79
N PRO A 152 -11.25 7.03 17.78
CA PRO A 152 -9.91 7.61 17.74
C PRO A 152 -8.79 6.57 17.78
N TYR A 153 -7.57 6.98 17.40
CA TYR A 153 -6.39 6.11 17.39
C TYR A 153 -5.97 5.62 18.78
N ALA A 154 -6.37 6.34 19.82
CA ALA A 154 -6.03 6.01 21.22
C ALA A 154 -6.52 4.61 21.68
N ASP A 155 -7.47 4.02 20.96
CA ASP A 155 -8.02 2.69 21.29
C ASP A 155 -7.22 1.53 20.65
N GLN A 156 -6.09 1.81 19.99
CA GLN A 156 -5.25 0.78 19.38
C GLN A 156 -4.52 -0.06 20.44
N PRO A 157 -4.27 -1.35 20.17
CA PRO A 157 -3.41 -2.18 21.00
C PRO A 157 -2.02 -1.55 21.18
N THR A 158 -1.46 -1.65 22.37
CA THR A 158 -0.13 -1.09 22.69
C THR A 158 0.98 -2.14 22.66
N ASP A 159 0.64 -3.38 22.36
CA ASP A 159 1.55 -4.53 22.32
C ASP A 159 2.00 -4.89 20.89
N GLY A 160 1.62 -4.08 19.90
CA GLY A 160 1.92 -4.31 18.49
C GLY A 160 0.98 -5.28 17.79
N SER A 161 0.00 -5.84 18.48
CA SER A 161 -1.03 -6.68 17.84
C SER A 161 -1.96 -5.85 16.95
N ALA A 162 -2.60 -6.50 15.99
CA ALA A 162 -3.57 -5.84 15.13
C ALA A 162 -4.85 -5.50 15.90
N MET A 163 -5.44 -4.33 15.62
CA MET A 163 -6.78 -3.99 16.08
C MET A 163 -7.80 -4.91 15.42
N THR A 164 -8.45 -5.74 16.22
CA THR A 164 -9.51 -6.65 15.75
C THR A 164 -10.84 -6.27 16.34
N LEU A 165 -11.86 -6.20 15.49
CA LEU A 165 -13.26 -6.04 15.88
C LEU A 165 -14.05 -7.22 15.32
N GLY A 166 -15.22 -7.51 15.89
CA GLY A 166 -16.15 -8.45 15.26
C GLY A 166 -16.46 -8.03 13.82
N ALA A 167 -16.71 -9.01 12.95
CA ALA A 167 -16.84 -8.78 11.50
C ALA A 167 -17.86 -7.68 11.15
N GLU A 168 -18.96 -7.55 11.90
CA GLU A 168 -19.97 -6.53 11.68
C GLU A 168 -19.54 -5.12 12.11
N ALA A 169 -18.59 -5.02 13.05
CA ALA A 169 -18.08 -3.75 13.55
C ALA A 169 -16.90 -3.22 12.72
N CYS A 170 -16.19 -4.10 12.01
CA CYS A 170 -15.07 -3.74 11.17
C CYS A 170 -15.53 -3.38 9.75
N THR A 171 -15.94 -2.16 9.54
CA THR A 171 -16.44 -1.68 8.24
C THR A 171 -15.33 -1.23 7.30
N HIS A 172 -14.16 -0.89 7.84
CA HIS A 172 -12.99 -0.42 7.10
C HIS A 172 -11.72 -1.07 7.62
N ARG A 173 -10.82 -1.40 6.71
CA ARG A 173 -9.47 -1.88 7.02
C ARG A 173 -8.44 -0.77 6.83
N ALA A 174 -7.39 -0.81 7.62
CA ALA A 174 -6.29 0.14 7.49
C ALA A 174 -5.42 -0.19 6.26
N ILE A 175 -4.95 0.86 5.60
CA ILE A 175 -3.98 0.81 4.51
C ILE A 175 -2.84 1.79 4.79
N ARG A 176 -1.63 1.45 4.35
CA ARG A 176 -0.41 2.19 4.68
C ARG A 176 0.45 2.44 3.43
N GLY A 177 1.38 3.41 3.53
CA GLY A 177 2.45 3.66 2.57
C GLY A 177 2.19 4.69 1.50
N GLY A 178 0.95 4.90 1.11
CA GLY A 178 0.65 5.73 -0.07
C GLY A 178 0.84 4.96 -1.37
N SER A 179 0.71 5.64 -2.49
CA SER A 179 0.89 5.06 -3.82
C SER A 179 1.56 6.04 -4.78
N TRP A 180 1.96 5.58 -5.96
CA TRP A 180 2.54 6.38 -7.03
C TRP A 180 1.71 7.63 -7.41
N ARG A 181 0.40 7.65 -7.13
CA ARG A 181 -0.49 8.80 -7.37
C ARG A 181 -0.99 9.49 -6.10
N SER A 182 -0.44 9.15 -4.96
CA SER A 182 -0.81 9.80 -3.69
C SER A 182 -0.01 11.08 -3.46
N ARG A 183 -0.69 12.11 -2.94
CA ARG A 183 0.00 13.33 -2.51
C ARG A 183 0.98 13.01 -1.38
N LEU A 184 2.05 13.77 -1.31
CA LEU A 184 3.20 13.53 -0.44
C LEU A 184 2.83 13.38 1.05
N GLU A 185 1.88 14.18 1.54
CA GLU A 185 1.45 14.09 2.94
C GLU A 185 0.81 12.74 3.30
N ARG A 186 0.29 12.01 2.30
CA ARG A 186 -0.27 10.66 2.47
C ARG A 186 0.77 9.55 2.44
N GLN A 187 2.00 9.90 2.11
CA GLN A 187 3.12 8.96 2.00
C GLN A 187 4.05 8.99 3.23
N ARG A 188 3.70 9.77 4.26
CA ARG A 188 4.43 9.71 5.52
C ARG A 188 4.22 8.37 6.21
N ILE A 189 5.25 7.85 6.87
CA ILE A 189 5.18 6.57 7.58
C ILE A 189 4.06 6.53 8.63
N THR A 190 3.68 7.67 9.19
CA THR A 190 2.59 7.79 10.18
C THR A 190 1.21 8.04 9.57
N PHE A 191 1.11 8.20 8.23
CA PHE A 191 -0.19 8.43 7.61
C PHE A 191 -1.01 7.14 7.57
N ARG A 192 -2.25 7.24 8.03
CA ARG A 192 -3.22 6.13 8.06
C ARG A 192 -4.29 6.34 7.01
N GLY A 193 -4.31 5.47 6.01
CA GLY A 193 -5.44 5.33 5.10
C GLY A 193 -6.43 4.30 5.61
N ARG A 194 -7.62 4.28 5.03
CA ARG A 194 -8.65 3.28 5.30
C ARG A 194 -9.59 3.14 4.11
N ASP A 195 -10.04 1.92 3.88
CA ASP A 195 -11.07 1.62 2.89
C ASP A 195 -11.93 0.43 3.33
N PRO A 196 -13.16 0.28 2.78
CA PRO A 196 -13.95 -0.92 2.97
C PRO A 196 -13.16 -2.17 2.56
N GLU A 197 -13.31 -3.26 3.31
CA GLU A 197 -12.51 -4.49 3.10
C GLU A 197 -12.70 -5.16 1.74
N GLN A 198 -13.77 -4.81 1.01
CA GLN A 198 -14.05 -5.31 -0.35
C GLN A 198 -13.47 -4.42 -1.45
N THR A 199 -12.99 -3.22 -1.11
CA THR A 199 -12.48 -2.28 -2.10
C THR A 199 -11.29 -2.88 -2.86
N ARG A 200 -11.34 -2.77 -4.18
CA ARG A 200 -10.26 -3.14 -5.10
C ARG A 200 -9.85 -1.89 -5.87
N SER A 201 -8.58 -1.69 -6.04
CA SER A 201 -8.04 -0.55 -6.79
C SER A 201 -6.68 -0.92 -7.39
N ASP A 202 -6.34 -0.30 -8.51
CA ASP A 202 -5.03 -0.38 -9.15
C ASP A 202 -3.86 0.17 -8.32
N ILE A 203 -4.18 0.76 -7.16
CA ILE A 203 -3.20 1.26 -6.20
C ILE A 203 -3.25 0.53 -4.85
N PHE A 204 -4.03 -0.54 -4.70
CA PHE A 204 -4.13 -1.33 -3.48
C PHE A 204 -3.50 -2.71 -3.67
N GLY A 205 -2.47 -2.98 -2.91
CA GLY A 205 -1.79 -4.26 -2.80
C GLY A 205 -1.59 -4.63 -1.33
N PHE A 206 -0.62 -5.48 -1.05
CA PHE A 206 -0.25 -5.87 0.31
C PHE A 206 1.16 -6.45 0.36
N ARG A 207 1.72 -6.55 1.55
CA ARG A 207 2.92 -7.33 1.82
C ARG A 207 2.66 -8.38 2.89
N VAL A 208 3.47 -9.43 2.89
CA VAL A 208 3.37 -10.52 3.85
C VAL A 208 4.41 -10.40 4.94
N ALA A 209 4.03 -10.77 6.16
CA ALA A 209 4.93 -11.02 7.27
C ALA A 209 4.91 -12.50 7.66
N ARG A 210 5.92 -12.90 8.40
CA ARG A 210 5.97 -14.23 9.02
C ARG A 210 6.43 -14.07 10.45
N SER A 211 5.66 -14.63 11.39
CA SER A 211 6.13 -14.75 12.76
C SER A 211 7.34 -15.69 12.82
N LEU A 212 8.38 -15.27 13.51
CA LEU A 212 9.50 -16.16 13.83
C LEU A 212 9.03 -16.99 15.02
N LEU A 213 8.94 -18.29 14.81
CA LEU A 213 8.72 -19.24 15.92
C LEU A 213 10.08 -19.39 16.61
N ASP A 214 10.11 -19.22 17.92
CA ASP A 214 11.24 -19.54 18.76
C ASP A 214 11.43 -21.07 18.81
#